data_42e3692ce4f1638721495a1e1284deca
#
_entry.id   42e3692ce4f1638721495a1e1284deca
#
_cell.length_a   1.000
_cell.length_b   1.000
_cell.length_c   1.000
_cell.angle_alpha   90.00
_cell.angle_beta   90.00
_cell.angle_gamma   90.00
#
_symmetry.space_group_name_H-M   'P 1'
#
loop_
_entity.id
_entity.type
_entity.pdbx_description
1 polymer ?
#
loop_
_entity_poly.entity_id
_entity_poly.type
_entity_poly.pdbx_seq_one_letter_code
_entity_poly.pdbx_strand_id
1 'polypeptide(L)'
;MVAIGGGGFIPARILRTFLDIPIYAVTTAYYLKETEGQTADTVQKIQWIDPIPEELIGKNILVVDEVDDSRSTLEFVLKELIKDGFNQVGVAVLHNKLKEKVGTLPENVAYFSGIDIEDWWINYPWDAADIDAHNHRAEQNPDV
;
A
#
# COMPACT_ATOMS: atom_id res chain seq x y z
N MET A 1 -7.33 9.84 -4.45
CA MET A 1 -6.75 8.61 -3.88
C MET A 1 -5.48 8.94 -3.10
N VAL A 2 -5.07 8.07 -2.20
CA VAL A 2 -3.84 8.19 -1.41
C VAL A 2 -2.94 7.01 -1.76
N ALA A 3 -1.78 7.28 -2.34
CA ALA A 3 -0.77 6.28 -2.65
C ALA A 3 0.17 6.08 -1.47
N ILE A 4 0.45 4.83 -1.10
CA ILE A 4 1.48 4.51 -0.12
C ILE A 4 2.82 4.47 -0.85
N GLY A 5 3.75 5.35 -0.43
CA GLY A 5 5.07 5.42 -1.05
C GLY A 5 6.01 4.35 -0.54
N GLY A 6 6.86 3.77 -1.40
CA GLY A 6 7.03 4.01 -2.85
C GLY A 6 6.28 3.08 -3.81
N GLY A 7 5.97 1.82 -3.48
CA GLY A 7 5.38 0.85 -4.41
C GLY A 7 4.00 1.27 -4.91
N GLY A 8 3.16 1.83 -4.05
CA GLY A 8 1.82 2.30 -4.40
C GLY A 8 1.76 3.46 -5.41
N PHE A 9 2.88 4.14 -5.68
CA PHE A 9 2.89 5.25 -6.64
C PHE A 9 2.57 4.82 -8.07
N ILE A 10 3.12 3.70 -8.50
CA ILE A 10 2.92 3.20 -9.86
C ILE A 10 1.47 2.75 -10.09
N PRO A 11 0.88 1.86 -9.26
CA PRO A 11 -0.52 1.50 -9.41
C PRO A 11 -1.47 2.69 -9.27
N ALA A 12 -1.23 3.64 -8.35
CA ALA A 12 -2.03 4.85 -8.23
C ALA A 12 -1.96 5.71 -9.50
N ARG A 13 -0.78 5.85 -10.11
CA ARG A 13 -0.64 6.58 -11.37
C ARG A 13 -1.39 5.92 -12.52
N ILE A 14 -1.38 4.59 -12.57
CA ILE A 14 -2.13 3.83 -13.58
C ILE A 14 -3.64 4.00 -13.35
N LEU A 15 -4.11 3.80 -12.12
CA LEU A 15 -5.53 3.94 -11.76
C LEU A 15 -6.06 5.34 -12.07
N ARG A 16 -5.26 6.39 -11.88
CA ARG A 16 -5.66 7.76 -12.21
C ARG A 16 -6.06 7.92 -13.67
N THR A 17 -5.45 7.19 -14.59
CA THR A 17 -5.78 7.26 -16.01
C THR A 17 -7.25 6.91 -16.27
N PHE A 18 -7.84 6.05 -15.45
CA PHE A 18 -9.22 5.58 -15.59
C PHE A 18 -10.19 6.31 -14.67
N LEU A 19 -9.74 6.73 -13.49
CA LEU A 19 -10.61 7.29 -12.44
C LEU A 19 -10.64 8.82 -12.45
N ASP A 20 -9.65 9.47 -13.06
CA ASP A 20 -9.48 10.94 -13.13
C ASP A 20 -9.62 11.66 -11.78
N ILE A 21 -9.09 11.06 -10.71
CA ILE A 21 -9.08 11.64 -9.37
C ILE A 21 -7.65 12.00 -8.94
N PRO A 22 -7.45 13.05 -8.13
CA PRO A 22 -6.11 13.46 -7.69
C PRO A 22 -5.44 12.39 -6.85
N ILE A 23 -4.10 12.35 -6.90
CA ILE A 23 -3.26 11.48 -6.08
C ILE A 23 -2.60 12.33 -5.01
N TYR A 24 -2.77 11.90 -3.77
CA TYR A 24 -1.99 12.33 -2.60
C TYR A 24 -1.08 11.20 -2.20
N ALA A 25 -0.03 11.49 -1.46
CA ALA A 25 0.96 10.48 -1.06
C ALA A 25 1.16 10.47 0.44
N VAL A 26 1.34 9.27 0.99
CA VAL A 26 1.83 9.04 2.35
C VAL A 26 3.00 8.08 2.28
N THR A 27 3.98 8.24 3.16
CA THR A 27 5.13 7.34 3.24
C THR A 27 5.28 6.86 4.67
N THR A 28 5.46 5.56 4.83
CA THR A 28 5.69 4.91 6.11
C THR A 28 7.00 4.14 6.09
N ALA A 29 7.54 3.86 7.26
CA ALA A 29 8.68 2.95 7.42
C ALA A 29 8.48 2.05 8.63
N TYR A 30 9.08 0.88 8.58
CA TYR A 30 9.20 -0.01 9.71
C TYR A 30 10.41 0.37 10.56
N TYR A 31 10.21 0.46 11.86
CA TYR A 31 11.28 0.64 12.83
C TYR A 31 11.29 -0.51 13.81
N LEU A 32 12.47 -1.06 14.03
CA LEU A 32 12.70 -2.00 15.12
C LEU A 32 12.77 -1.20 16.43
N LYS A 33 11.79 -1.37 17.31
CA LYS A 33 11.89 -0.88 18.68
C LYS A 33 12.48 -1.98 19.56
N GLU A 34 13.69 -1.77 20.04
CA GLU A 34 14.24 -2.53 21.15
C GLU A 34 13.71 -1.94 22.47
N THR A 35 12.77 -2.60 23.10
CA THR A 35 12.30 -2.25 24.44
C THR A 35 12.42 -3.49 25.31
N GLU A 36 13.28 -3.44 26.35
CA GLU A 36 13.42 -4.48 27.38
C GLU A 36 13.65 -5.90 26.83
N GLY A 37 14.47 -6.04 25.76
CA GLY A 37 14.83 -7.32 25.18
C GLY A 37 13.77 -7.94 24.25
N GLN A 38 12.73 -7.18 23.89
CA GLN A 38 11.78 -7.54 22.85
C GLN A 38 11.88 -6.58 21.67
N THR A 39 12.02 -7.14 20.47
CA THR A 39 12.03 -6.39 19.21
C THR A 39 10.61 -6.37 18.68
N ALA A 40 10.01 -5.19 18.57
CA ALA A 40 8.71 -5.03 17.94
C ALA A 40 8.84 -4.15 16.70
N ASP A 41 8.36 -4.66 15.56
CA ASP A 41 8.26 -3.87 14.34
C ASP A 41 7.11 -2.87 14.49
N THR A 42 7.42 -1.58 14.41
CA THR A 42 6.41 -0.53 14.43
C THR A 42 6.42 0.26 13.14
N VAL A 43 5.24 0.45 12.54
CA VAL A 43 5.05 1.33 11.39
C VAL A 43 4.99 2.77 11.87
N GLN A 44 5.72 3.67 11.22
CA GLN A 44 5.76 5.10 11.53
C GLN A 44 5.52 5.93 10.28
N LYS A 45 4.94 7.13 10.48
CA LYS A 45 4.81 8.13 9.41
C LYS A 45 6.19 8.73 9.11
N ILE A 46 6.60 8.71 7.84
CA ILE A 46 7.75 9.44 7.32
C ILE A 46 7.30 10.72 6.64
N GLN A 47 6.25 10.62 5.80
CA GLN A 47 5.61 11.74 5.15
C GLN A 47 4.10 11.51 5.17
N TRP A 48 3.35 12.57 5.40
CA TRP A 48 1.90 12.52 5.54
C TRP A 48 1.23 13.71 4.84
N ILE A 49 -0.10 13.63 4.69
CA ILE A 49 -0.91 14.73 4.19
C ILE A 49 -1.20 15.66 5.38
N ASP A 50 -0.34 16.66 5.60
CA ASP A 50 -0.46 17.59 6.73
C ASP A 50 0.00 19.00 6.30
N PRO A 51 -0.87 20.03 6.39
CA PRO A 51 -2.27 19.92 6.79
C PRO A 51 -3.15 19.20 5.76
N ILE A 52 -4.26 18.62 6.21
CA ILE A 52 -5.23 18.01 5.30
C ILE A 52 -5.91 19.13 4.47
N PRO A 53 -5.86 19.06 3.12
CA PRO A 53 -6.53 20.03 2.28
C PRO A 53 -8.04 20.08 2.55
N GLU A 54 -8.63 21.27 2.58
CA GLU A 54 -10.06 21.47 2.86
C GLU A 54 -10.97 20.66 1.92
N GLU A 55 -10.56 20.52 0.67
CA GLU A 55 -11.30 19.77 -0.35
C GLU A 55 -11.34 18.26 -0.08
N LEU A 56 -10.48 17.74 0.83
CA LEU A 56 -10.47 16.33 1.22
C LEU A 56 -11.32 16.04 2.46
N ILE A 57 -11.67 17.06 3.24
CA ILE A 57 -12.46 16.88 4.46
C ILE A 57 -13.80 16.25 4.12
N GLY A 58 -14.13 15.14 4.79
CA GLY A 58 -15.38 14.41 4.60
C GLY A 58 -15.47 13.66 3.25
N LYS A 59 -14.39 13.56 2.49
CA LYS A 59 -14.37 12.77 1.25
C LYS A 59 -14.10 11.29 1.52
N ASN A 60 -14.51 10.47 0.58
CA ASN A 60 -14.14 9.07 0.52
C ASN A 60 -12.75 8.94 -0.08
N ILE A 61 -11.90 8.14 0.52
CA ILE A 61 -10.51 7.97 0.12
C ILE A 61 -10.27 6.52 -0.35
N LEU A 62 -9.61 6.37 -1.49
CA LEU A 62 -9.07 5.10 -1.94
C LEU A 62 -7.57 5.09 -1.63
N VAL A 63 -7.14 4.21 -0.73
CA VAL A 63 -5.73 3.94 -0.46
C VAL A 63 -5.22 2.94 -1.49
N VAL A 64 -4.05 3.20 -2.07
CA VAL A 64 -3.47 2.37 -3.13
C VAL A 64 -2.07 1.94 -2.73
N ASP A 65 -1.82 0.63 -2.83
CA ASP A 65 -0.51 0.02 -2.63
C ASP A 65 -0.23 -1.03 -3.70
N GLU A 66 1.01 -1.49 -3.86
CA GLU A 66 1.34 -2.56 -4.80
C GLU A 66 1.04 -3.94 -4.23
N VAL A 67 1.26 -4.16 -2.94
CA VAL A 67 1.09 -5.48 -2.33
C VAL A 67 0.55 -5.41 -0.91
N ASP A 68 -0.45 -6.23 -0.62
CA ASP A 68 -0.89 -6.57 0.72
C ASP A 68 -0.15 -7.84 1.19
N ASP A 69 1.01 -7.64 1.81
CA ASP A 69 1.82 -8.74 2.35
C ASP A 69 1.37 -9.10 3.78
N SER A 70 1.92 -8.44 4.81
CA SER A 70 1.53 -8.65 6.20
C SER A 70 0.28 -7.87 6.62
N ARG A 71 -0.16 -6.92 5.83
CA ARG A 71 -1.25 -5.97 6.10
C ARG A 71 -0.94 -4.91 7.17
N SER A 72 0.22 -4.94 7.79
CA SER A 72 0.57 -4.01 8.88
C SER A 72 0.62 -2.57 8.40
N THR A 73 1.18 -2.31 7.22
CA THR A 73 1.20 -0.97 6.61
C THR A 73 -0.21 -0.48 6.30
N LEU A 74 -1.03 -1.31 5.68
CA LEU A 74 -2.42 -0.96 5.36
C LEU A 74 -3.22 -0.66 6.62
N GLU A 75 -3.15 -1.50 7.64
CA GLU A 75 -3.81 -1.27 8.93
C GLU A 75 -3.43 0.08 9.52
N PHE A 76 -2.12 0.37 9.56
CA PHE A 76 -1.63 1.63 10.12
C PHE A 76 -2.15 2.83 9.33
N VAL A 77 -1.98 2.83 8.01
CA VAL A 77 -2.38 3.94 7.14
C VAL A 77 -3.89 4.18 7.23
N LEU A 78 -4.70 3.13 7.17
CA LEU A 78 -6.16 3.25 7.25
C LEU A 78 -6.61 3.82 8.60
N LYS A 79 -6.05 3.31 9.70
CA LYS A 79 -6.37 3.82 11.05
C LYS A 79 -6.01 5.30 11.20
N GLU A 80 -4.88 5.72 10.67
CA GLU A 80 -4.46 7.11 10.74
C GLU A 80 -5.34 8.02 9.87
N LEU A 81 -5.68 7.62 8.65
CA LEU A 81 -6.60 8.38 7.78
C LEU A 81 -8.00 8.50 8.39
N ILE A 82 -8.51 7.45 9.04
CA ILE A 82 -9.80 7.51 9.75
C ILE A 82 -9.73 8.52 10.89
N LYS A 83 -8.65 8.56 11.67
CA LYS A 83 -8.43 9.57 12.72
C LYS A 83 -8.37 10.99 12.15
N ASP A 84 -7.83 11.15 10.95
CA ASP A 84 -7.75 12.43 10.26
C ASP A 84 -9.10 12.95 9.74
N GLY A 85 -10.20 12.17 9.93
CA GLY A 85 -11.57 12.61 9.69
C GLY A 85 -12.09 12.38 8.27
N PHE A 86 -11.47 11.49 7.49
CA PHE A 86 -12.04 11.07 6.22
C PHE A 86 -13.33 10.29 6.42
N ASN A 87 -14.29 10.43 5.50
CA ASN A 87 -15.63 9.86 5.66
C ASN A 87 -15.62 8.33 5.55
N GLN A 88 -15.07 7.83 4.46
CA GLN A 88 -14.89 6.40 4.21
C GLN A 88 -13.51 6.17 3.60
N VAL A 89 -12.90 5.05 3.94
CA VAL A 89 -11.66 4.59 3.33
C VAL A 89 -11.85 3.22 2.69
N GLY A 90 -11.30 3.07 1.49
CA GLY A 90 -11.20 1.79 0.81
C GLY A 90 -9.73 1.52 0.45
N VAL A 91 -9.44 0.29 0.03
CA VAL A 91 -8.11 -0.18 -0.35
C VAL A 91 -8.15 -0.77 -1.75
N ALA A 92 -7.14 -0.45 -2.55
CA ALA A 92 -6.84 -1.13 -3.80
C ALA A 92 -5.38 -1.56 -3.82
N VAL A 93 -5.11 -2.84 -4.04
CA VAL A 93 -3.76 -3.40 -4.19
C VAL A 93 -3.65 -4.16 -5.49
N LEU A 94 -2.46 -4.22 -6.09
CA LEU A 94 -2.24 -5.07 -7.25
C LEU A 94 -2.26 -6.54 -6.83
N HIS A 95 -1.51 -6.88 -5.80
CA HIS A 95 -1.39 -8.24 -5.31
C HIS A 95 -1.80 -8.35 -3.85
N ASN A 96 -2.59 -9.37 -3.55
CA ASN A 96 -2.86 -9.80 -2.19
C ASN A 96 -2.23 -11.18 -1.98
N LYS A 97 -1.31 -11.29 -1.02
CA LYS A 97 -0.70 -12.56 -0.68
C LYS A 97 -1.65 -13.40 0.18
N LEU A 98 -1.90 -14.64 -0.24
CA LEU A 98 -2.74 -15.61 0.46
C LEU A 98 -1.96 -16.22 1.64
N LYS A 99 -1.82 -15.46 2.70
CA LYS A 99 -1.16 -15.86 3.95
C LYS A 99 -1.90 -15.29 5.16
N GLU A 100 -1.60 -15.82 6.35
CA GLU A 100 -2.07 -15.23 7.59
C GLU A 100 -1.57 -13.77 7.69
N LYS A 101 -2.51 -12.87 7.94
CA LYS A 101 -2.22 -11.44 8.06
C LYS A 101 -1.96 -11.06 9.51
N VAL A 102 -0.90 -10.29 9.72
CA VAL A 102 -0.58 -9.70 11.03
C VAL A 102 -1.52 -8.51 11.31
N GLY A 103 -1.69 -7.64 10.31
CA GLY A 103 -2.57 -6.48 10.41
C GLY A 103 -4.03 -6.82 10.11
N THR A 104 -4.94 -6.00 10.64
CA THR A 104 -6.39 -6.11 10.43
C THR A 104 -6.94 -4.87 9.73
N LEU A 105 -7.89 -5.05 8.82
CA LEU A 105 -8.59 -3.92 8.22
C LEU A 105 -9.65 -3.40 9.21
N PRO A 106 -9.83 -2.07 9.29
CA PRO A 106 -10.95 -1.50 10.03
C PRO A 106 -12.29 -2.00 9.47
N GLU A 107 -13.33 -1.98 10.29
CA GLU A 107 -14.68 -2.35 9.87
C GLU A 107 -15.16 -1.46 8.71
N ASN A 108 -15.92 -2.06 7.80
CA ASN A 108 -16.55 -1.39 6.65
C ASN A 108 -15.56 -0.80 5.62
N VAL A 109 -14.30 -1.23 5.61
CA VAL A 109 -13.34 -0.89 4.56
C VAL A 109 -13.64 -1.71 3.32
N ALA A 110 -13.90 -1.06 2.18
CA ALA A 110 -13.96 -1.72 0.89
C ALA A 110 -12.54 -2.15 0.46
N TYR A 111 -12.38 -3.41 0.07
CA TYR A 111 -11.08 -3.97 -0.29
C TYR A 111 -11.13 -4.56 -1.71
N PHE A 112 -10.18 -4.15 -2.53
CA PHE A 112 -10.05 -4.57 -3.92
C PHE A 112 -8.62 -5.08 -4.14
N SER A 113 -8.46 -6.34 -4.55
CA SER A 113 -7.21 -6.89 -5.05
C SER A 113 -7.30 -7.12 -6.56
N GLY A 114 -6.21 -6.85 -7.26
CA GLY A 114 -6.10 -7.18 -8.68
C GLY A 114 -5.93 -8.68 -8.86
N ILE A 115 -4.98 -9.27 -8.13
CA ILE A 115 -4.67 -10.70 -8.18
C ILE A 115 -4.37 -11.19 -6.76
N ASP A 116 -4.93 -12.34 -6.40
CA ASP A 116 -4.56 -13.08 -5.20
C ASP A 116 -3.48 -14.10 -5.55
N ILE A 117 -2.37 -14.10 -4.82
CA ILE A 117 -1.21 -14.98 -5.04
C ILE A 117 -0.78 -15.67 -3.76
N GLU A 118 -0.08 -16.79 -3.90
CA GLU A 118 0.62 -17.41 -2.78
C GLU A 118 1.69 -16.48 -2.17
N ASP A 119 2.26 -16.85 -1.02
CA ASP A 119 3.28 -16.03 -0.33
C ASP A 119 4.65 -16.10 -1.03
N TRP A 120 4.68 -15.75 -2.32
CA TRP A 120 5.90 -15.68 -3.12
C TRP A 120 6.50 -14.28 -3.08
N TRP A 121 7.80 -14.21 -3.36
CA TRP A 121 8.46 -12.94 -3.58
C TRP A 121 8.08 -12.39 -4.96
N ILE A 122 7.58 -11.14 -4.99
CA ILE A 122 7.21 -10.48 -6.24
C ILE A 122 8.37 -9.57 -6.66
N ASN A 123 8.83 -9.72 -7.89
CA ASN A 123 9.79 -8.83 -8.50
C ASN A 123 9.05 -7.85 -9.42
N TYR A 124 8.81 -6.65 -8.95
CA TYR A 124 8.17 -5.64 -9.78
C TYR A 124 9.14 -5.03 -10.78
N PRO A 125 8.69 -4.68 -12.02
CA PRO A 125 9.57 -4.07 -13.02
C PRO A 125 10.11 -2.71 -12.60
N TRP A 126 9.40 -1.98 -11.77
CA TRP A 126 9.87 -0.67 -11.25
C TRP A 126 10.92 -0.78 -10.14
N ASP A 127 11.15 -1.96 -9.60
CA ASP A 127 12.23 -2.25 -8.63
C ASP A 127 13.48 -2.81 -9.33
N ALA A 128 13.40 -3.07 -10.64
CA ALA A 128 14.50 -3.67 -11.37
C ALA A 128 15.62 -2.66 -11.62
N ALA A 129 16.83 -2.98 -11.15
CA ALA A 129 18.05 -2.21 -11.49
C ALA A 129 18.45 -2.36 -12.97
N ASP A 130 18.09 -3.50 -13.57
CA ASP A 130 18.31 -3.85 -14.98
C ASP A 130 17.01 -4.43 -15.53
N ILE A 131 16.30 -3.63 -16.33
CA ILE A 131 14.99 -3.99 -16.86
C ILE A 131 15.07 -5.10 -17.91
N ASP A 132 16.16 -5.15 -18.70
CA ASP A 132 16.33 -6.17 -19.72
C ASP A 132 16.57 -7.54 -19.06
N ALA A 133 17.39 -7.58 -18.01
CA ALA A 133 17.59 -8.79 -17.23
C ALA A 133 16.31 -9.22 -16.49
N HIS A 134 15.49 -8.27 -16.02
CA HIS A 134 14.19 -8.56 -15.42
C HIS A 134 13.25 -9.21 -16.44
N ASN A 135 13.07 -8.60 -17.60
CA ASN A 135 12.22 -9.10 -18.68
C ASN A 135 12.64 -10.50 -19.13
N HIS A 136 13.94 -10.71 -19.31
CA HIS A 136 14.48 -12.01 -19.72
C HIS A 136 14.15 -13.11 -18.69
N ARG A 137 14.22 -12.82 -17.37
CA ARG A 137 13.82 -13.78 -16.33
C ARG A 137 12.32 -14.07 -16.37
N ALA A 138 11.48 -13.05 -16.58
CA ALA A 138 10.03 -13.21 -16.67
C ALA A 138 9.63 -14.07 -17.89
N GLU A 139 10.31 -13.90 -19.03
CA GLU A 139 10.07 -14.73 -20.22
C GLU A 139 10.45 -16.22 -20.01
N GLN A 140 11.48 -16.49 -19.18
CA GLN A 140 11.91 -17.86 -18.87
C GLN A 140 11.01 -18.54 -17.82
N ASN A 141 10.30 -17.78 -17.01
CA ASN A 141 9.45 -18.26 -15.93
C ASN A 141 8.09 -17.54 -15.96
N PRO A 142 7.26 -17.80 -16.98
CA PRO A 142 6.01 -17.06 -17.18
C PRO A 142 4.94 -17.31 -16.11
N ASP A 143 5.12 -18.32 -15.27
CA ASP A 143 4.17 -18.73 -14.23
C ASP A 143 4.62 -18.35 -12.81
N VAL A 144 5.65 -17.49 -12.67
CA VAL A 144 6.20 -17.07 -11.36
C VAL A 144 6.21 -15.56 -11.23
#